data_229f254887a9729853dcfb72cc0c085e
#
_entry.id   229f254887a9729853dcfb72cc0c085e
#
_cell.length_a   1.000
_cell.length_b   1.000
_cell.length_c   1.000
_cell.angle_alpha   90.00
_cell.angle_beta   90.00
_cell.angle_gamma   90.00
#
_symmetry.space_group_name_H-M   'P 1'
#
loop_
_entity.id
_entity.type
_entity.pdbx_description
1 polymer ?
#
loop_
_entity_poly.entity_id
_entity_poly.type
_entity_poly.pdbx_seq_one_letter_code
_entity_poly.pdbx_strand_id
1 'polypeptide(L)'
;MANVNDSVDFSEKRYSFLALDPFPEPETLPERTRIRKNSEATVHTVTIQEPDTYASESTVASREMHLKASQATLTNKDNSNEGARLQEKRMPLSRVRFIIVLCTLSLGSFLSMLDQSILGAALPAITNQFGQLSSIVWVSAAYMLSFTALQPIASKVSEIFGRLPVLILSLVLFCAGSAICGAAPTMTVLIAGRAVAGCGGCGISTMVQVILIDILPLRERSTYMSFMSMSSTLAVIAGPLIGGAITDHWIWRWCFYLNIPICFVIAAVSVIALRAQAPSGTAKEKLARIDFLGAFLLLGGLVMLILALNWGGNEYPWKSAAVIAPLCLSIAFISAFAYVETKVAKEPIITMRMFTSRTLTPMLFSQFFLGAGITFTVLYLPVYFTVVHNATSTKAGLYILPYLIGMMSMGLIVGPMVTRFNIYRPFIWGGMAVMTVSAALLNIINPETKIVTVLIIIGVFGVASGVGMMPLLIATQATCKPQDVGTASTLALLLRNIGSIVGIATVGSIFNNSLMSSMQTLAAVYPSYKDQIIYSINDATVAWSDSIPLDVHQQIINGYVKALKATFIANAPFVGLAFLLTLFMKHRSLGQRPAKA
;
A
#
# COMPACT_ATOMS: atom_id res chain seq x y z
N MET A 1 40.03 3.71 -57.55
CA MET A 1 39.78 5.14 -57.78
C MET A 1 38.39 5.50 -57.23
N ALA A 2 38.34 6.57 -56.54
CA ALA A 2 37.22 7.28 -55.90
C ALA A 2 36.95 6.92 -54.43
N ASN A 3 37.54 7.76 -53.57
CA ASN A 3 37.20 8.06 -52.19
C ASN A 3 35.77 8.57 -52.08
N VAL A 4 35.04 8.18 -51.00
CA VAL A 4 34.27 9.11 -50.20
C VAL A 4 34.26 8.61 -48.75
N ASN A 5 35.02 9.27 -47.89
CA ASN A 5 34.86 9.31 -46.45
C ASN A 5 33.62 10.17 -46.15
N ASP A 6 32.63 9.62 -45.46
CA ASP A 6 31.68 10.36 -44.65
C ASP A 6 31.63 9.74 -43.27
N SER A 7 32.49 10.28 -42.41
CA SER A 7 32.45 10.07 -40.97
C SER A 7 31.28 10.89 -40.41
N VAL A 8 30.16 10.23 -40.14
CA VAL A 8 29.05 10.81 -39.36
C VAL A 8 29.45 10.77 -37.90
N ASP A 9 29.65 11.99 -37.38
CA ASP A 9 29.95 12.25 -35.98
C ASP A 9 28.75 11.87 -35.07
N PHE A 10 28.90 10.80 -34.28
CA PHE A 10 27.89 10.27 -33.37
C PHE A 10 28.04 10.79 -31.93
N SER A 11 28.70 11.93 -31.70
CA SER A 11 29.07 12.38 -30.36
C SER A 11 28.07 13.33 -29.66
N GLU A 12 27.02 13.82 -30.31
CA GLU A 12 26.15 14.85 -29.70
C GLU A 12 24.69 14.49 -29.40
N LYS A 13 24.29 13.22 -29.48
CA LYS A 13 22.90 12.84 -29.19
C LYS A 13 22.69 11.89 -27.99
N ARG A 14 23.63 11.81 -27.06
CA ARG A 14 23.57 10.81 -25.98
C ARG A 14 23.17 11.32 -24.59
N TYR A 15 22.72 12.54 -24.41
CA TYR A 15 22.35 13.05 -23.06
C TYR A 15 21.07 13.90 -23.02
N SER A 16 20.02 13.54 -23.76
CA SER A 16 18.74 14.26 -23.66
C SER A 16 17.61 13.48 -22.93
N PHE A 17 17.89 12.33 -22.34
CA PHE A 17 16.84 11.50 -21.70
C PHE A 17 16.74 11.63 -20.16
N LEU A 18 17.62 12.43 -19.53
CA LEU A 18 17.63 12.69 -18.09
C LEU A 18 17.63 14.18 -17.73
N ALA A 19 17.46 15.07 -18.68
CA ALA A 19 17.19 16.47 -18.38
C ALA A 19 15.71 16.64 -18.08
N LEU A 20 15.33 16.44 -16.83
CA LEU A 20 14.14 17.08 -16.26
C LEU A 20 14.38 18.57 -16.44
N ASP A 21 13.57 19.23 -17.27
CA ASP A 21 13.62 20.68 -17.46
C ASP A 21 13.71 21.36 -16.08
N PRO A 22 14.65 22.30 -15.90
CA PRO A 22 14.72 23.05 -14.65
C PRO A 22 13.40 23.78 -14.47
N PHE A 23 12.88 23.79 -13.24
CA PHE A 23 11.74 24.60 -12.85
C PHE A 23 11.88 25.99 -13.46
N PRO A 24 10.83 26.57 -14.11
CA PRO A 24 10.90 27.92 -14.61
C PRO A 24 11.30 28.83 -13.46
N GLU A 25 12.33 29.65 -13.69
CA GLU A 25 12.72 30.70 -12.76
C GLU A 25 11.50 31.57 -12.48
N PRO A 26 11.29 32.03 -11.24
CA PRO A 26 10.22 32.96 -10.94
C PRO A 26 10.45 34.23 -11.80
N GLU A 27 9.53 34.49 -12.72
CA GLU A 27 9.49 35.76 -13.46
C GLU A 27 9.62 36.90 -12.46
N THR A 28 10.61 37.71 -12.63
CA THR A 28 10.79 38.96 -11.87
C THR A 28 9.59 39.86 -12.15
N LEU A 29 8.71 39.96 -11.18
CA LEU A 29 7.62 40.91 -11.21
C LEU A 29 8.20 42.31 -11.27
N PRO A 30 7.66 43.22 -12.11
CA PRO A 30 8.13 44.59 -12.18
C PRO A 30 7.92 45.28 -10.83
N GLU A 31 8.89 46.12 -10.46
CA GLU A 31 8.88 46.92 -9.23
C GLU A 31 7.55 47.67 -9.09
N ARG A 32 6.74 47.26 -8.14
CA ARG A 32 5.61 48.04 -7.69
C ARG A 32 6.09 49.08 -6.69
N THR A 33 6.00 50.32 -7.13
CA THR A 33 6.03 51.55 -6.39
C THR A 33 5.68 51.43 -4.92
N ARG A 34 6.60 51.89 -4.07
CA ARG A 34 6.37 52.09 -2.61
C ARG A 34 5.14 52.98 -2.37
N ILE A 35 4.03 52.42 -1.99
CA ILE A 35 2.94 53.16 -1.40
C ILE A 35 3.18 53.24 0.11
N ARG A 36 3.40 54.44 0.57
CA ARG A 36 3.53 54.86 1.96
C ARG A 36 2.33 54.38 2.77
N LYS A 37 2.58 53.73 3.91
CA LYS A 37 1.63 53.55 4.96
C LYS A 37 1.21 54.91 5.51
N ASN A 38 -0.04 55.31 5.29
CA ASN A 38 -0.75 56.20 6.18
C ASN A 38 -1.97 55.46 6.65
N SER A 39 -1.94 55.14 7.91
CA SER A 39 -3.06 54.63 8.67
C SER A 39 -3.94 55.81 9.07
N GLU A 40 -5.12 55.88 8.49
CA GLU A 40 -6.26 56.54 9.14
C GLU A 40 -7.51 55.81 8.65
N ALA A 41 -8.12 55.10 9.57
CA ALA A 41 -9.40 54.45 9.38
C ALA A 41 -10.51 55.52 9.36
N THR A 42 -10.94 55.86 8.16
CA THR A 42 -12.14 56.67 8.01
C THR A 42 -13.35 55.76 8.15
N VAL A 43 -13.98 55.83 9.32
CA VAL A 43 -15.30 55.26 9.57
C VAL A 43 -16.29 56.03 8.76
N HIS A 44 -16.74 55.52 7.63
CA HIS A 44 -17.92 56.05 6.96
C HIS A 44 -19.15 55.64 7.74
N THR A 45 -19.68 56.56 8.51
CA THR A 45 -21.01 56.48 9.13
C THR A 45 -22.03 56.46 7.98
N VAL A 46 -22.58 55.30 7.69
CA VAL A 46 -23.73 55.21 6.78
C VAL A 46 -24.94 55.69 7.55
N THR A 47 -25.40 56.88 7.25
CA THR A 47 -26.70 57.43 7.75
C THR A 47 -27.80 56.57 7.15
N ILE A 48 -28.48 55.81 7.99
CA ILE A 48 -29.65 55.03 7.60
C ILE A 48 -30.80 56.06 7.49
N GLN A 49 -31.19 56.39 6.25
CA GLN A 49 -32.48 57.05 6.01
C GLN A 49 -33.58 56.03 6.26
N GLU A 50 -34.55 56.40 7.07
CA GLU A 50 -35.76 55.60 7.32
C GLU A 50 -36.46 55.26 6.01
N PRO A 51 -36.97 54.01 5.86
CA PRO A 51 -37.57 53.59 4.59
C PRO A 51 -38.98 54.18 4.46
N ASP A 52 -39.22 54.76 3.29
CA ASP A 52 -40.54 55.13 2.83
C ASP A 52 -41.50 53.93 2.84
N THR A 53 -42.66 54.11 3.38
CA THR A 53 -43.67 53.14 3.81
C THR A 53 -44.45 52.46 2.65
N TYR A 54 -43.89 52.32 1.43
CA TYR A 54 -44.54 51.63 0.32
C TYR A 54 -43.53 50.91 -0.58
N ALA A 55 -42.80 49.95 -0.03
CA ALA A 55 -42.06 49.01 -0.87
C ALA A 55 -42.87 47.71 -1.02
N SER A 56 -43.21 47.32 -2.25
CA SER A 56 -43.94 46.08 -2.53
C SER A 56 -43.14 44.88 -2.05
N GLU A 57 -43.80 43.82 -1.57
CA GLU A 57 -43.17 42.56 -1.08
C GLU A 57 -42.17 41.96 -2.08
N SER A 58 -42.33 42.19 -3.38
CA SER A 58 -41.40 41.76 -4.44
C SER A 58 -40.02 42.45 -4.36
N THR A 59 -39.97 43.72 -3.89
CA THR A 59 -38.72 44.50 -3.77
C THR A 59 -37.92 44.05 -2.54
N VAL A 60 -38.60 43.71 -1.45
CA VAL A 60 -37.98 43.16 -0.22
C VAL A 60 -37.39 41.76 -0.50
N ALA A 61 -38.15 40.90 -1.17
CA ALA A 61 -37.69 39.57 -1.54
C ALA A 61 -36.48 39.59 -2.51
N SER A 62 -36.45 40.51 -3.49
CA SER A 62 -35.31 40.73 -4.36
C SER A 62 -34.07 41.20 -3.60
N ARG A 63 -34.25 42.08 -2.62
CA ARG A 63 -33.15 42.62 -1.79
C ARG A 63 -32.57 41.56 -0.85
N GLU A 64 -33.42 40.73 -0.24
CA GLU A 64 -32.97 39.58 0.55
C GLU A 64 -32.24 38.52 -0.30
N MET A 65 -32.71 38.26 -1.52
CA MET A 65 -32.06 37.34 -2.44
C MET A 65 -30.69 37.87 -2.88
N HIS A 66 -30.55 39.18 -3.14
CA HIS A 66 -29.28 39.83 -3.42
C HIS A 66 -28.32 39.83 -2.23
N LEU A 67 -28.81 40.05 -0.99
CA LEU A 67 -28.01 39.96 0.23
C LEU A 67 -27.53 38.52 0.51
N LYS A 68 -28.41 37.53 0.35
CA LYS A 68 -28.02 36.10 0.45
C LYS A 68 -27.04 35.69 -0.64
N ALA A 69 -27.20 36.17 -1.86
CA ALA A 69 -26.25 35.95 -2.94
C ALA A 69 -24.89 36.63 -2.69
N SER A 70 -24.88 37.85 -2.16
CA SER A 70 -23.67 38.59 -1.80
C SER A 70 -22.95 37.97 -0.60
N GLN A 71 -23.67 37.53 0.43
CA GLN A 71 -23.10 36.75 1.55
C GLN A 71 -22.54 35.38 1.11
N ALA A 72 -23.25 34.69 0.23
CA ALA A 72 -22.75 33.44 -0.38
C ALA A 72 -21.50 33.68 -1.22
N THR A 73 -21.36 34.83 -1.87
CA THR A 73 -20.18 35.21 -2.66
C THR A 73 -19.00 35.60 -1.77
N LEU A 74 -19.23 36.26 -0.64
CA LEU A 74 -18.20 36.60 0.35
C LEU A 74 -17.68 35.38 1.08
N THR A 75 -18.57 34.52 1.59
CA THR A 75 -18.18 33.24 2.19
C THR A 75 -17.48 32.32 1.19
N ASN A 76 -17.81 32.42 -0.11
CA ASN A 76 -17.17 31.69 -1.18
C ASN A 76 -15.74 32.20 -1.50
N LYS A 77 -15.52 33.51 -1.33
CA LYS A 77 -14.21 34.15 -1.54
C LYS A 77 -13.27 33.90 -0.35
N ASP A 78 -13.80 33.87 0.86
CA ASP A 78 -13.03 33.53 2.07
C ASP A 78 -12.62 32.04 2.09
N ASN A 79 -13.53 31.13 1.77
CA ASN A 79 -13.22 29.71 1.61
C ASN A 79 -12.25 29.43 0.43
N SER A 80 -12.28 30.26 -0.64
CA SER A 80 -11.34 30.16 -1.75
C SER A 80 -9.94 30.68 -1.38
N ASN A 81 -9.88 31.71 -0.54
CA ASN A 81 -8.64 32.27 -0.01
C ASN A 81 -8.02 31.38 1.06
N GLU A 82 -8.84 30.72 1.88
CA GLU A 82 -8.36 29.75 2.86
C GLU A 82 -7.80 28.49 2.20
N GLY A 83 -8.45 27.98 1.14
CA GLY A 83 -7.91 26.90 0.29
C GLY A 83 -6.63 27.30 -0.44
N ALA A 84 -6.49 28.57 -0.87
CA ALA A 84 -5.25 29.08 -1.45
C ALA A 84 -4.16 29.25 -0.39
N ARG A 85 -4.48 29.74 0.81
CA ARG A 85 -3.55 29.85 1.94
C ARG A 85 -3.08 28.48 2.45
N LEU A 86 -3.93 27.45 2.41
CA LEU A 86 -3.54 26.07 2.73
C LEU A 86 -2.62 25.45 1.65
N GLN A 87 -2.74 25.87 0.38
CA GLN A 87 -1.81 25.51 -0.68
C GLN A 87 -0.48 26.30 -0.62
N GLU A 88 -0.51 27.53 -0.14
CA GLU A 88 0.68 28.38 0.04
C GLU A 88 1.55 27.99 1.25
N LYS A 89 1.04 27.15 2.15
CA LYS A 89 1.76 26.64 3.32
C LYS A 89 2.68 25.45 2.98
N ARG A 90 3.13 25.34 1.70
CA ARG A 90 4.15 24.39 1.29
C ARG A 90 5.48 24.80 1.92
N MET A 91 6.20 23.82 2.48
CA MET A 91 7.57 24.08 2.93
C MET A 91 8.43 24.38 1.69
N PRO A 92 8.97 25.58 1.50
CA PRO A 92 9.96 25.82 0.46
C PRO A 92 11.24 25.10 0.87
N LEU A 93 11.37 23.85 0.45
CA LEU A 93 12.60 23.08 0.63
C LEU A 93 13.56 23.51 -0.47
N SER A 94 14.83 23.77 -0.12
CA SER A 94 15.88 23.91 -1.12
C SER A 94 16.00 22.59 -1.92
N ARG A 95 16.42 22.65 -3.18
CA ARG A 95 16.57 21.46 -4.05
C ARG A 95 17.36 20.34 -3.37
N VAL A 96 18.47 20.68 -2.73
CA VAL A 96 19.33 19.71 -2.02
C VAL A 96 18.56 19.06 -0.85
N ARG A 97 17.87 19.86 -0.03
CA ARG A 97 17.07 19.36 1.09
C ARG A 97 15.93 18.47 0.63
N PHE A 98 15.28 18.81 -0.48
CA PHE A 98 14.23 18.01 -1.09
C PHE A 98 14.75 16.63 -1.52
N ILE A 99 15.90 16.57 -2.20
CA ILE A 99 16.53 15.30 -2.61
C ILE A 99 16.90 14.45 -1.38
N ILE A 100 17.49 15.07 -0.35
CA ILE A 100 17.83 14.37 0.90
C ILE A 100 16.58 13.76 1.53
N VAL A 101 15.48 14.50 1.62
CA VAL A 101 14.21 13.98 2.15
C VAL A 101 13.70 12.81 1.32
N LEU A 102 13.70 12.92 -0.01
CA LEU A 102 13.26 11.84 -0.90
C LEU A 102 14.12 10.58 -0.72
N CYS A 103 15.45 10.71 -0.68
CA CYS A 103 16.34 9.58 -0.44
C CYS A 103 16.07 8.93 0.93
N THR A 104 15.84 9.74 1.96
CA THR A 104 15.54 9.25 3.30
C THR A 104 14.20 8.50 3.35
N LEU A 105 13.16 9.03 2.70
CA LEU A 105 11.86 8.38 2.59
C LEU A 105 11.95 7.08 1.77
N SER A 106 12.74 7.08 0.68
CA SER A 106 13.01 5.88 -0.12
C SER A 106 13.71 4.80 0.71
N LEU A 107 14.70 5.20 1.52
CA LEU A 107 15.39 4.28 2.41
C LEU A 107 14.44 3.72 3.50
N GLY A 108 13.50 4.54 4.01
CA GLY A 108 12.46 4.10 4.93
C GLY A 108 11.50 3.07 4.31
N SER A 109 11.07 3.30 3.05
CA SER A 109 10.26 2.35 2.29
C SER A 109 11.03 1.05 2.03
N PHE A 110 12.31 1.17 1.65
CA PHE A 110 13.20 0.02 1.45
C PHE A 110 13.31 -0.81 2.72
N LEU A 111 13.63 -0.17 3.85
CA LEU A 111 13.82 -0.84 5.13
C LEU A 111 12.59 -1.62 5.59
N SER A 112 11.40 -1.00 5.51
CA SER A 112 10.13 -1.65 5.91
C SER A 112 9.80 -2.88 5.07
N MET A 113 10.12 -2.87 3.76
CA MET A 113 9.89 -4.00 2.87
C MET A 113 11.00 -5.05 2.96
N LEU A 114 12.24 -4.62 3.18
CA LEU A 114 13.37 -5.54 3.38
C LEU A 114 13.15 -6.43 4.60
N ASP A 115 12.73 -5.87 5.73
CA ASP A 115 12.47 -6.61 6.97
C ASP A 115 11.41 -7.72 6.77
N GLN A 116 10.42 -7.48 5.92
CA GLN A 116 9.41 -8.48 5.59
C GLN A 116 9.95 -9.57 4.66
N SER A 117 10.73 -9.19 3.65
CA SER A 117 11.20 -10.12 2.62
C SER A 117 12.42 -10.94 3.05
N ILE A 118 13.31 -10.39 3.88
CA ILE A 118 14.50 -11.08 4.40
C ILE A 118 14.15 -12.28 5.28
N LEU A 119 13.01 -12.19 5.99
CA LEU A 119 12.53 -13.22 6.89
C LEU A 119 12.33 -14.56 6.19
N GLY A 120 11.83 -14.56 4.94
CA GLY A 120 11.58 -15.79 4.19
C GLY A 120 12.81 -16.69 4.08
N ALA A 121 13.99 -16.11 3.89
CA ALA A 121 15.26 -16.85 3.85
C ALA A 121 15.73 -17.32 5.24
N ALA A 122 15.38 -16.59 6.29
CA ALA A 122 15.79 -16.90 7.66
C ALA A 122 14.90 -17.98 8.34
N LEU A 123 13.65 -18.17 7.86
CA LEU A 123 12.68 -19.09 8.48
C LEU A 123 13.20 -20.50 8.71
N PRO A 124 13.89 -21.19 7.76
CA PRO A 124 14.41 -22.54 7.98
C PRO A 124 15.43 -22.60 9.14
N ALA A 125 16.34 -21.61 9.20
CA ALA A 125 17.34 -21.54 10.25
C ALA A 125 16.73 -21.26 11.64
N ILE A 126 15.68 -20.41 11.70
CA ILE A 126 14.89 -20.14 12.91
C ILE A 126 14.19 -21.41 13.38
N THR A 127 13.56 -22.13 12.46
CA THR A 127 12.84 -23.38 12.76
C THR A 127 13.78 -24.46 13.31
N ASN A 128 14.94 -24.63 12.67
CA ASN A 128 15.94 -25.58 13.12
C ASN A 128 16.45 -25.28 14.53
N GLN A 129 16.58 -24.00 14.89
CA GLN A 129 17.07 -23.60 16.20
C GLN A 129 16.01 -23.80 17.31
N PHE A 130 14.74 -23.45 17.06
CA PHE A 130 13.69 -23.48 18.10
C PHE A 130 12.83 -24.75 18.09
N GLY A 131 12.87 -25.56 17.03
CA GLY A 131 12.14 -26.82 16.92
C GLY A 131 10.61 -26.70 16.89
N GLN A 132 10.06 -25.49 16.66
CA GLN A 132 8.63 -25.19 16.74
C GLN A 132 8.04 -24.82 15.37
N LEU A 133 7.82 -25.79 14.50
CA LEU A 133 7.26 -25.62 13.16
C LEU A 133 5.86 -24.97 13.19
N SER A 134 5.00 -25.36 14.13
CA SER A 134 3.64 -24.81 14.23
C SER A 134 3.58 -23.32 14.55
N SER A 135 4.58 -22.80 15.25
CA SER A 135 4.63 -21.39 15.66
C SER A 135 5.29 -20.47 14.62
N ILE A 136 5.90 -21.04 13.56
CA ILE A 136 6.69 -20.25 12.59
C ILE A 136 5.84 -19.27 11.80
N VAL A 137 4.59 -19.62 11.49
CA VAL A 137 3.63 -18.75 10.79
C VAL A 137 3.40 -17.45 11.56
N TRP A 138 3.43 -17.52 12.90
CA TRP A 138 3.23 -16.37 13.76
C TRP A 138 4.36 -15.35 13.71
N VAL A 139 5.58 -15.74 13.31
CA VAL A 139 6.69 -14.81 13.13
C VAL A 139 6.39 -13.77 12.05
N SER A 140 5.74 -14.18 10.96
CA SER A 140 5.26 -13.27 9.91
C SER A 140 3.93 -12.63 10.26
N ALA A 141 2.98 -13.42 10.77
CA ALA A 141 1.62 -12.98 11.07
C ALA A 141 1.56 -11.87 12.12
N ALA A 142 2.35 -11.96 13.19
CA ALA A 142 2.40 -10.95 14.26
C ALA A 142 2.84 -9.58 13.74
N TYR A 143 3.83 -9.54 12.85
CA TYR A 143 4.26 -8.30 12.18
C TYR A 143 3.15 -7.73 11.30
N MET A 144 2.59 -8.54 10.40
CA MET A 144 1.55 -8.11 9.45
C MET A 144 0.29 -7.63 10.17
N LEU A 145 -0.08 -8.28 11.28
CA LEU A 145 -1.23 -7.94 12.10
C LEU A 145 -1.07 -6.54 12.70
N SER A 146 0.03 -6.29 13.42
CA SER A 146 0.30 -4.98 14.02
C SER A 146 0.53 -3.91 12.95
N PHE A 147 1.23 -4.23 11.85
CA PHE A 147 1.45 -3.34 10.72
C PHE A 147 0.12 -2.87 10.09
N THR A 148 -0.80 -3.79 9.81
CA THR A 148 -2.05 -3.45 9.12
C THR A 148 -3.03 -2.72 10.04
N ALA A 149 -3.17 -3.20 11.27
CA ALA A 149 -4.16 -2.67 12.21
C ALA A 149 -3.86 -1.24 12.69
N LEU A 150 -2.57 -0.87 12.78
CA LEU A 150 -2.16 0.45 13.28
C LEU A 150 -2.06 1.53 12.18
N GLN A 151 -2.18 1.19 10.89
CA GLN A 151 -2.04 2.17 9.79
C GLN A 151 -2.92 3.41 9.93
N PRO A 152 -4.25 3.32 10.15
CA PRO A 152 -5.10 4.50 10.27
C PRO A 152 -4.77 5.33 11.51
N ILE A 153 -4.44 4.66 12.61
CA ILE A 153 -4.08 5.30 13.89
C ILE A 153 -2.78 6.09 13.72
N ALA A 154 -1.75 5.51 13.09
CA ALA A 154 -0.48 6.18 12.83
C ALA A 154 -0.66 7.45 11.97
N SER A 155 -1.52 7.40 10.95
CA SER A 155 -1.88 8.56 10.14
C SER A 155 -2.52 9.66 10.97
N LYS A 156 -3.54 9.31 11.78
CA LYS A 156 -4.25 10.29 12.62
C LYS A 156 -3.36 10.89 13.71
N VAL A 157 -2.56 10.07 14.39
CA VAL A 157 -1.60 10.53 15.40
C VAL A 157 -0.60 11.51 14.78
N SER A 158 -0.19 11.28 13.52
CA SER A 158 0.72 12.19 12.83
C SER A 158 0.11 13.55 12.47
N GLU A 159 -1.22 13.62 12.32
CA GLU A 159 -1.93 14.89 12.15
C GLU A 159 -1.96 15.71 13.45
N ILE A 160 -2.05 15.03 14.57
CA ILE A 160 -2.17 15.66 15.91
C ILE A 160 -0.79 16.07 16.45
N PHE A 161 0.22 15.18 16.37
CA PHE A 161 1.53 15.41 16.98
C PHE A 161 2.57 15.97 16.00
N GLY A 162 2.29 15.90 14.70
CA GLY A 162 3.21 16.27 13.65
C GLY A 162 3.93 15.05 13.04
N ARG A 163 4.47 15.22 11.83
CA ARG A 163 5.02 14.12 11.02
C ARG A 163 6.35 13.59 11.57
N LEU A 164 7.27 14.51 11.92
CA LEU A 164 8.61 14.14 12.39
C LEU A 164 8.60 13.39 13.72
N PRO A 165 7.89 13.83 14.79
CA PRO A 165 7.86 13.09 16.05
C PRO A 165 7.32 11.65 15.89
N VAL A 166 6.28 11.48 15.05
CA VAL A 166 5.69 10.15 14.80
C VAL A 166 6.64 9.28 13.98
N LEU A 167 7.36 9.84 13.00
CA LEU A 167 8.38 9.10 12.26
C LEU A 167 9.50 8.62 13.19
N ILE A 168 10.01 9.49 14.08
CA ILE A 168 11.07 9.12 15.04
C ILE A 168 10.57 8.04 16.01
N LEU A 169 9.36 8.18 16.56
CA LEU A 169 8.78 7.15 17.43
C LEU A 169 8.67 5.81 16.69
N SER A 170 8.25 5.84 15.43
CA SER A 170 8.12 4.63 14.60
C SER A 170 9.48 3.97 14.35
N LEU A 171 10.53 4.75 14.11
CA LEU A 171 11.90 4.24 13.96
C LEU A 171 12.42 3.64 15.26
N VAL A 172 12.14 4.27 16.41
CA VAL A 172 12.52 3.74 17.73
C VAL A 172 11.80 2.41 18.00
N LEU A 173 10.50 2.31 17.75
CA LEU A 173 9.74 1.07 17.89
C LEU A 173 10.27 -0.03 16.96
N PHE A 174 10.60 0.31 15.72
CA PHE A 174 11.13 -0.63 14.75
C PHE A 174 12.53 -1.14 15.16
N CYS A 175 13.41 -0.26 15.63
CA CYS A 175 14.71 -0.62 16.21
C CYS A 175 14.55 -1.53 17.42
N ALA A 176 13.69 -1.17 18.36
CA ALA A 176 13.46 -1.96 19.56
C ALA A 176 12.92 -3.36 19.21
N GLY A 177 11.93 -3.45 18.31
CA GLY A 177 11.40 -4.71 17.80
C GLY A 177 12.47 -5.56 17.11
N SER A 178 13.29 -4.94 16.26
CA SER A 178 14.40 -5.61 15.58
C SER A 178 15.47 -6.10 16.57
N ALA A 179 15.80 -5.31 17.58
CA ALA A 179 16.74 -5.71 18.64
C ALA A 179 16.20 -6.89 19.47
N ILE A 180 14.90 -6.86 19.83
CA ILE A 180 14.25 -7.97 20.53
C ILE A 180 14.27 -9.23 19.67
N CYS A 181 13.97 -9.13 18.36
CA CYS A 181 14.03 -10.27 17.44
C CYS A 181 15.44 -10.87 17.33
N GLY A 182 16.45 -10.01 17.18
CA GLY A 182 17.84 -10.46 17.10
C GLY A 182 18.37 -11.09 18.40
N ALA A 183 17.90 -10.63 19.54
CA ALA A 183 18.29 -11.16 20.86
C ALA A 183 17.37 -12.29 21.36
N ALA A 184 16.33 -12.68 20.61
CA ALA A 184 15.30 -13.61 21.08
C ALA A 184 15.86 -14.97 21.53
N PRO A 185 15.62 -15.39 22.78
CA PRO A 185 16.03 -16.70 23.28
C PRO A 185 14.98 -17.78 22.98
N THR A 186 13.73 -17.40 22.74
CA THR A 186 12.60 -18.30 22.49
C THR A 186 11.76 -17.81 21.30
N MET A 187 10.98 -18.72 20.70
CA MET A 187 10.05 -18.38 19.61
C MET A 187 9.02 -17.32 20.05
N THR A 188 8.51 -17.42 21.28
CA THR A 188 7.53 -16.46 21.81
C THR A 188 8.10 -15.04 21.91
N VAL A 189 9.35 -14.87 22.33
CA VAL A 189 10.03 -13.56 22.38
C VAL A 189 10.25 -13.04 20.96
N LEU A 190 10.58 -13.93 20.01
CA LEU A 190 10.71 -13.55 18.60
C LEU A 190 9.39 -13.03 18.05
N ILE A 191 8.28 -13.72 18.29
CA ILE A 191 6.93 -13.32 17.85
C ILE A 191 6.53 -11.97 18.48
N ALA A 192 6.80 -11.78 19.78
CA ALA A 192 6.54 -10.50 20.44
C ALA A 192 7.39 -9.35 19.85
N GLY A 193 8.67 -9.61 19.58
CA GLY A 193 9.56 -8.67 18.89
C GLY A 193 9.03 -8.31 17.48
N ARG A 194 8.51 -9.29 16.75
CA ARG A 194 7.87 -9.06 15.43
C ARG A 194 6.64 -8.17 15.53
N ALA A 195 5.80 -8.35 16.56
CA ALA A 195 4.64 -7.47 16.78
C ALA A 195 5.09 -6.01 17.04
N VAL A 196 6.11 -5.80 17.86
CA VAL A 196 6.68 -4.45 18.12
C VAL A 196 7.31 -3.86 16.85
N ALA A 197 8.08 -4.65 16.10
CA ALA A 197 8.64 -4.23 14.82
C ALA A 197 7.55 -3.85 13.81
N GLY A 198 6.43 -4.59 13.78
CA GLY A 198 5.27 -4.29 12.93
C GLY A 198 4.63 -2.94 13.27
N CYS A 199 4.52 -2.57 14.55
CA CYS A 199 4.05 -1.24 14.97
C CYS A 199 4.97 -0.13 14.40
N GLY A 200 6.29 -0.32 14.50
CA GLY A 200 7.27 0.62 13.96
C GLY A 200 7.24 0.70 12.43
N GLY A 201 7.24 -0.45 11.75
CA GLY A 201 7.20 -0.55 10.30
C GLY A 201 5.95 0.08 9.68
N CYS A 202 4.79 -0.09 10.34
CA CYS A 202 3.56 0.58 10.01
C CYS A 202 3.71 2.10 10.01
N GLY A 203 4.25 2.65 11.10
CA GLY A 203 4.46 4.07 11.24
C GLY A 203 5.44 4.62 10.20
N ILE A 204 6.57 3.95 9.93
CA ILE A 204 7.53 4.32 8.89
C ILE A 204 6.82 4.38 7.53
N SER A 205 6.14 3.32 7.12
CA SER A 205 5.45 3.23 5.83
C SER A 205 4.36 4.31 5.67
N THR A 206 3.58 4.55 6.72
CA THR A 206 2.54 5.60 6.74
C THR A 206 3.16 7.00 6.65
N MET A 207 4.23 7.27 7.42
CA MET A 207 4.89 8.57 7.40
C MET A 207 5.56 8.86 6.07
N VAL A 208 6.18 7.88 5.42
CA VAL A 208 6.73 8.02 4.06
C VAL A 208 5.65 8.58 3.12
N GLN A 209 4.46 8.00 3.13
CA GLN A 209 3.38 8.43 2.24
C GLN A 209 2.80 9.80 2.62
N VAL A 210 2.55 10.02 3.91
CA VAL A 210 1.93 11.26 4.38
C VAL A 210 2.89 12.45 4.20
N ILE A 211 4.18 12.31 4.50
CA ILE A 211 5.19 13.35 4.29
C ILE A 211 5.30 13.68 2.79
N LEU A 212 5.27 12.67 1.93
CA LEU A 212 5.31 12.87 0.48
C LEU A 212 4.08 13.66 -0.02
N ILE A 213 2.89 13.35 0.53
CA ILE A 213 1.64 14.07 0.24
C ILE A 213 1.74 15.54 0.68
N ASP A 214 2.33 15.81 1.83
CA ASP A 214 2.45 17.17 2.38
C ASP A 214 3.47 18.03 1.60
N ILE A 215 4.54 17.45 1.07
CA ILE A 215 5.61 18.16 0.35
C ILE A 215 5.23 18.39 -1.12
N LEU A 216 4.56 17.43 -1.76
CA LEU A 216 4.35 17.44 -3.20
C LEU A 216 2.96 17.91 -3.62
N PRO A 217 2.87 18.69 -4.72
CA PRO A 217 1.59 18.96 -5.37
C PRO A 217 0.99 17.66 -5.93
N LEU A 218 -0.33 17.57 -5.97
CA LEU A 218 -1.05 16.38 -6.43
C LEU A 218 -0.56 15.89 -7.82
N ARG A 219 -0.23 16.82 -8.71
CA ARG A 219 0.25 16.54 -10.07
C ARG A 219 1.57 15.75 -10.07
N GLU A 220 2.50 16.06 -9.18
CA GLU A 220 3.85 15.46 -9.15
C GLU A 220 3.91 14.18 -8.31
N ARG A 221 2.92 13.95 -7.43
CA ARG A 221 2.89 12.80 -6.51
C ARG A 221 3.03 11.47 -7.23
N SER A 222 2.43 11.32 -8.43
CA SER A 222 2.50 10.07 -9.18
C SER A 222 3.94 9.66 -9.47
N THR A 223 4.77 10.61 -9.93
CA THR A 223 6.18 10.37 -10.23
C THR A 223 6.95 9.93 -8.99
N TYR A 224 6.86 10.70 -7.91
CA TYR A 224 7.66 10.42 -6.72
C TYR A 224 7.17 9.21 -5.92
N MET A 225 5.86 8.93 -5.92
CA MET A 225 5.33 7.69 -5.36
C MET A 225 5.79 6.46 -6.13
N SER A 226 5.99 6.58 -7.44
CA SER A 226 6.57 5.50 -8.24
C SER A 226 8.03 5.22 -7.86
N PHE A 227 8.83 6.23 -7.52
CA PHE A 227 10.17 6.04 -6.96
C PHE A 227 10.15 5.32 -5.60
N MET A 228 9.20 5.67 -4.72
CA MET A 228 9.04 4.95 -3.44
C MET A 228 8.66 3.48 -3.67
N SER A 229 7.77 3.23 -4.62
CA SER A 229 7.37 1.87 -5.00
C SER A 229 8.53 1.07 -5.58
N MET A 230 9.39 1.69 -6.41
CA MET A 230 10.61 1.08 -6.91
C MET A 230 11.54 0.66 -5.76
N SER A 231 11.77 1.56 -4.80
CA SER A 231 12.59 1.26 -3.63
C SER A 231 12.06 0.07 -2.84
N SER A 232 10.73 0.02 -2.64
CA SER A 232 10.06 -1.12 -1.99
C SER A 232 10.21 -2.42 -2.77
N THR A 233 10.10 -2.38 -4.10
CA THR A 233 10.25 -3.57 -4.95
C THR A 233 11.68 -4.08 -4.95
N LEU A 234 12.67 -3.17 -4.99
CA LEU A 234 14.09 -3.54 -4.83
C LEU A 234 14.35 -4.24 -3.50
N ALA A 235 13.71 -3.80 -2.42
CA ALA A 235 13.81 -4.46 -1.12
C ALA A 235 13.25 -5.89 -1.13
N VAL A 236 12.12 -6.11 -1.84
CA VAL A 236 11.52 -7.45 -1.99
C VAL A 236 12.47 -8.40 -2.74
N ILE A 237 13.19 -7.89 -3.75
CA ILE A 237 14.17 -8.68 -4.51
C ILE A 237 15.44 -8.91 -3.67
N ALA A 238 15.92 -7.88 -2.99
CA ALA A 238 17.15 -7.94 -2.20
C ALA A 238 17.01 -8.82 -0.94
N GLY A 239 15.80 -8.90 -0.36
CA GLY A 239 15.56 -9.60 0.90
C GLY A 239 16.02 -11.06 0.91
N PRO A 240 15.56 -11.92 0.01
CA PRO A 240 16.00 -13.30 -0.06
C PRO A 240 17.51 -13.45 -0.34
N LEU A 241 18.09 -12.56 -1.15
CA LEU A 241 19.53 -12.57 -1.45
C LEU A 241 20.37 -12.21 -0.22
N ILE A 242 20.02 -11.11 0.44
CA ILE A 242 20.71 -10.66 1.65
C ILE A 242 20.46 -11.64 2.80
N GLY A 243 19.20 -12.09 2.98
CA GLY A 243 18.82 -13.04 4.02
C GLY A 243 19.50 -14.40 3.84
N GLY A 244 19.54 -14.92 2.61
CA GLY A 244 20.26 -16.15 2.29
C GLY A 244 21.76 -16.02 2.58
N ALA A 245 22.41 -14.97 2.09
CA ALA A 245 23.83 -14.74 2.34
C ALA A 245 24.15 -14.61 3.85
N ILE A 246 23.28 -13.96 4.62
CA ILE A 246 23.45 -13.82 6.08
C ILE A 246 23.28 -15.19 6.76
N THR A 247 22.26 -15.96 6.39
CA THR A 247 21.97 -17.26 7.01
C THR A 247 22.99 -18.33 6.63
N ASP A 248 23.58 -18.26 5.44
CA ASP A 248 24.58 -19.22 4.96
C ASP A 248 25.97 -18.97 5.57
N HIS A 249 26.33 -17.70 5.78
CA HIS A 249 27.69 -17.35 6.26
C HIS A 249 27.73 -16.87 7.71
N TRP A 250 26.62 -16.42 8.27
CA TRP A 250 26.49 -15.90 9.63
C TRP A 250 25.26 -16.50 10.33
N ILE A 251 24.84 -15.87 11.45
CA ILE A 251 23.67 -16.29 12.22
C ILE A 251 22.45 -15.49 11.75
N TRP A 252 21.30 -16.14 11.56
CA TRP A 252 20.02 -15.51 11.14
C TRP A 252 19.65 -14.25 11.94
N ARG A 253 20.13 -14.11 13.17
CA ARG A 253 19.90 -12.93 14.04
C ARG A 253 20.36 -11.61 13.40
N TRP A 254 21.39 -11.66 12.55
CA TRP A 254 21.88 -10.49 11.82
C TRP A 254 20.90 -9.95 10.80
N CYS A 255 19.94 -10.75 10.33
CA CYS A 255 18.85 -10.27 9.49
C CYS A 255 18.03 -9.17 10.18
N PHE A 256 17.91 -9.22 11.52
CA PHE A 256 17.22 -8.22 12.32
C PHE A 256 18.13 -7.08 12.75
N TYR A 257 19.38 -7.38 13.15
CA TYR A 257 20.32 -6.36 13.57
C TYR A 257 20.71 -5.39 12.44
N LEU A 258 20.66 -5.81 11.18
CA LEU A 258 20.88 -4.96 10.00
C LEU A 258 19.95 -3.75 9.96
N ASN A 259 18.74 -3.86 10.49
CA ASN A 259 17.77 -2.78 10.52
C ASN A 259 18.19 -1.61 11.41
N ILE A 260 18.93 -1.88 12.49
CA ILE A 260 19.27 -0.89 13.53
C ILE A 260 20.12 0.27 12.98
N PRO A 261 21.29 0.04 12.34
CA PRO A 261 22.10 1.13 11.81
C PRO A 261 21.36 1.93 10.72
N ILE A 262 20.53 1.27 9.91
CA ILE A 262 19.75 1.96 8.87
C ILE A 262 18.71 2.89 9.51
N CYS A 263 18.03 2.45 10.57
CA CYS A 263 17.11 3.30 11.33
C CYS A 263 17.80 4.54 11.91
N PHE A 264 19.00 4.40 12.46
CA PHE A 264 19.77 5.54 12.98
C PHE A 264 20.08 6.56 11.88
N VAL A 265 20.48 6.10 10.69
CA VAL A 265 20.73 6.98 9.54
C VAL A 265 19.46 7.72 9.15
N ILE A 266 18.33 7.00 9.01
CA ILE A 266 17.04 7.61 8.65
C ILE A 266 16.63 8.62 9.72
N ALA A 267 16.75 8.31 11.00
CA ALA A 267 16.39 9.20 12.10
C ALA A 267 17.24 10.48 12.08
N ALA A 268 18.56 10.35 12.01
CA ALA A 268 19.50 11.48 12.01
C ALA A 268 19.24 12.41 10.82
N VAL A 269 19.11 11.86 9.62
CA VAL A 269 18.84 12.65 8.41
C VAL A 269 17.45 13.28 8.45
N SER A 270 16.44 12.58 8.98
CA SER A 270 15.08 13.12 9.12
C SER A 270 15.03 14.32 10.06
N VAL A 271 15.73 14.28 11.20
CA VAL A 271 15.81 15.40 12.14
C VAL A 271 16.45 16.65 11.50
N ILE A 272 17.48 16.45 10.69
CA ILE A 272 18.18 17.55 10.00
C ILE A 272 17.37 18.08 8.80
N ALA A 273 16.77 17.18 8.01
CA ALA A 273 16.14 17.53 6.75
C ALA A 273 14.66 17.95 6.89
N LEU A 274 13.90 17.32 7.80
CA LEU A 274 12.51 17.66 8.05
C LEU A 274 12.44 18.72 9.15
N ARG A 275 11.86 19.88 8.85
CA ARG A 275 11.51 20.86 9.90
C ARG A 275 10.33 20.33 10.69
N ALA A 276 10.48 20.23 12.01
CA ALA A 276 9.38 19.91 12.90
C ALA A 276 8.33 21.03 12.84
N GLN A 277 7.29 20.87 12.05
CA GLN A 277 6.07 21.67 12.20
C GLN A 277 5.25 21.00 13.30
N ALA A 278 5.49 21.43 14.54
CA ALA A 278 4.64 21.01 15.64
C ALA A 278 3.30 21.74 15.53
N PRO A 279 2.19 21.02 15.39
CA PRO A 279 0.86 21.65 15.51
C PRO A 279 0.75 22.36 16.86
N SER A 280 0.09 23.51 16.89
CA SER A 280 -0.16 24.29 18.12
C SER A 280 -0.96 23.48 19.14
N GLY A 281 -0.74 23.75 20.43
CA GLY A 281 -1.46 23.11 21.54
C GLY A 281 -0.55 22.35 22.50
N THR A 282 -0.99 22.26 23.75
CA THR A 282 -0.33 21.51 24.83
C THR A 282 -0.43 20.00 24.59
N ALA A 283 0.46 19.21 25.19
CA ALA A 283 0.44 17.75 25.09
C ALA A 283 -0.92 17.18 25.56
N LYS A 284 -1.52 17.77 26.61
CA LYS A 284 -2.83 17.35 27.14
C LYS A 284 -3.96 17.61 26.15
N GLU A 285 -3.96 18.77 25.48
CA GLU A 285 -4.94 19.09 24.43
C GLU A 285 -4.81 18.14 23.24
N LYS A 286 -3.58 17.82 22.84
CA LYS A 286 -3.30 16.86 21.75
C LYS A 286 -3.76 15.45 22.09
N LEU A 287 -3.50 14.97 23.32
CA LEU A 287 -4.01 13.68 23.78
C LEU A 287 -5.55 13.63 23.81
N ALA A 288 -6.20 14.72 24.21
CA ALA A 288 -7.67 14.81 24.26
C ALA A 288 -8.33 14.76 22.86
N ARG A 289 -7.57 15.01 21.79
CA ARG A 289 -8.03 14.91 20.39
C ARG A 289 -7.99 13.49 19.84
N ILE A 290 -7.28 12.56 20.52
CA ILE A 290 -7.23 11.17 20.09
C ILE A 290 -8.54 10.48 20.45
N ASP A 291 -9.16 9.85 19.47
CA ASP A 291 -10.28 8.93 19.69
C ASP A 291 -9.77 7.57 20.17
N PHE A 292 -9.54 7.44 21.48
CA PHE A 292 -9.07 6.19 22.07
C PHE A 292 -10.09 5.06 21.95
N LEU A 293 -11.39 5.38 22.02
CA LEU A 293 -12.45 4.39 21.89
C LEU A 293 -12.53 3.86 20.46
N GLY A 294 -12.55 4.77 19.46
CA GLY A 294 -12.49 4.39 18.06
C GLY A 294 -11.22 3.61 17.72
N ALA A 295 -10.05 4.04 18.24
CA ALA A 295 -8.79 3.33 18.04
C ALA A 295 -8.83 1.90 18.62
N PHE A 296 -9.37 1.70 19.82
CA PHE A 296 -9.53 0.40 20.44
C PHE A 296 -10.47 -0.51 19.63
N LEU A 297 -11.63 0.01 19.22
CA LEU A 297 -12.61 -0.74 18.44
C LEU A 297 -12.08 -1.12 17.06
N LEU A 298 -11.40 -0.19 16.37
CA LEU A 298 -10.79 -0.45 15.08
C LEU A 298 -9.67 -1.50 15.19
N LEU A 299 -8.75 -1.31 16.15
CA LEU A 299 -7.65 -2.24 16.38
C LEU A 299 -8.17 -3.63 16.76
N GLY A 300 -9.08 -3.71 17.72
CA GLY A 300 -9.70 -4.96 18.14
C GLY A 300 -10.42 -5.66 16.98
N GLY A 301 -11.20 -4.91 16.21
CA GLY A 301 -11.91 -5.44 15.05
C GLY A 301 -10.98 -6.00 13.97
N LEU A 302 -9.91 -5.27 13.64
CA LEU A 302 -8.93 -5.70 12.64
C LEU A 302 -8.10 -6.90 13.14
N VAL A 303 -7.67 -6.88 14.41
CA VAL A 303 -6.94 -8.00 15.01
C VAL A 303 -7.79 -9.28 14.97
N MET A 304 -9.05 -9.20 15.40
CA MET A 304 -9.97 -10.36 15.39
C MET A 304 -10.25 -10.84 13.96
N LEU A 305 -10.39 -9.93 13.00
CA LEU A 305 -10.57 -10.30 11.59
C LEU A 305 -9.36 -11.06 11.06
N ILE A 306 -8.16 -10.50 11.25
CA ILE A 306 -6.91 -11.09 10.75
C ILE A 306 -6.66 -12.44 11.41
N LEU A 307 -6.93 -12.55 12.72
CA LEU A 307 -6.80 -13.79 13.48
C LEU A 307 -7.74 -14.88 12.93
N ALA A 308 -9.04 -14.56 12.76
CA ALA A 308 -10.02 -15.47 12.20
C ALA A 308 -9.62 -15.98 10.81
N LEU A 309 -9.14 -15.08 9.96
CA LEU A 309 -8.72 -15.40 8.60
C LEU A 309 -7.41 -16.21 8.54
N ASN A 310 -6.48 -15.99 9.48
CA ASN A 310 -5.27 -16.79 9.58
C ASN A 310 -5.54 -18.22 10.06
N TRP A 311 -6.42 -18.37 11.04
CA TRP A 311 -6.77 -19.68 11.58
C TRP A 311 -7.70 -20.47 10.67
N GLY A 312 -8.63 -19.77 9.98
CA GLY A 312 -9.64 -20.40 9.14
C GLY A 312 -9.07 -21.18 7.97
N GLY A 313 -9.31 -22.48 7.94
CA GLY A 313 -8.86 -23.37 6.88
C GLY A 313 -7.36 -23.74 6.91
N ASN A 314 -6.58 -23.19 7.86
CA ASN A 314 -5.19 -23.54 8.10
C ASN A 314 -5.04 -24.35 9.41
N GLU A 315 -5.21 -23.68 10.57
CA GLU A 315 -5.09 -24.33 11.89
C GLU A 315 -6.41 -24.97 12.34
N TYR A 316 -7.54 -24.32 12.02
CA TYR A 316 -8.88 -24.77 12.41
C TYR A 316 -9.84 -24.80 11.22
N PRO A 317 -10.79 -25.78 11.19
CA PRO A 317 -11.87 -25.77 10.20
C PRO A 317 -12.69 -24.49 10.30
N TRP A 318 -13.16 -23.97 9.17
CA TRP A 318 -13.99 -22.74 9.11
C TRP A 318 -15.25 -22.79 10.01
N LYS A 319 -15.77 -24.00 10.28
CA LYS A 319 -16.94 -24.22 11.14
C LYS A 319 -16.61 -24.25 12.63
N SER A 320 -15.34 -24.14 13.02
CA SER A 320 -14.93 -24.21 14.43
C SER A 320 -15.27 -22.91 15.18
N ALA A 321 -15.57 -23.05 16.48
CA ALA A 321 -15.76 -21.89 17.35
C ALA A 321 -14.52 -20.97 17.41
N ALA A 322 -13.32 -21.54 17.27
CA ALA A 322 -12.06 -20.81 17.25
C ALA A 322 -11.98 -19.80 16.08
N VAL A 323 -12.67 -20.05 14.95
CA VAL A 323 -12.72 -19.15 13.79
C VAL A 323 -13.96 -18.26 13.82
N ILE A 324 -15.13 -18.85 14.16
CA ILE A 324 -16.40 -18.12 14.14
C ILE A 324 -16.46 -17.05 15.23
N ALA A 325 -15.95 -17.32 16.44
CA ALA A 325 -16.01 -16.36 17.53
C ALA A 325 -15.20 -15.07 17.25
N PRO A 326 -13.92 -15.14 16.82
CA PRO A 326 -13.19 -13.93 16.43
C PRO A 326 -13.83 -13.22 15.23
N LEU A 327 -14.43 -13.94 14.27
CA LEU A 327 -15.10 -13.33 13.13
C LEU A 327 -16.34 -12.53 13.57
N CYS A 328 -17.18 -13.11 14.42
CA CYS A 328 -18.34 -12.41 15.00
C CYS A 328 -17.92 -11.20 15.84
N LEU A 329 -16.86 -11.37 16.66
CA LEU A 329 -16.29 -10.26 17.45
C LEU A 329 -15.77 -9.15 16.56
N SER A 330 -15.10 -9.48 15.46
CA SER A 330 -14.62 -8.50 14.48
C SER A 330 -15.78 -7.68 13.90
N ILE A 331 -16.86 -8.35 13.48
CA ILE A 331 -18.05 -7.68 12.95
C ILE A 331 -18.66 -6.75 14.02
N ALA A 332 -18.76 -7.21 15.26
CA ALA A 332 -19.28 -6.41 16.36
C ALA A 332 -18.42 -5.17 16.63
N PHE A 333 -17.09 -5.32 16.70
CA PHE A 333 -16.16 -4.23 16.92
C PHE A 333 -16.15 -3.22 15.74
N ILE A 334 -16.14 -3.69 14.50
CA ILE A 334 -16.17 -2.81 13.32
C ILE A 334 -17.51 -2.06 13.23
N SER A 335 -18.62 -2.70 13.58
CA SER A 335 -19.94 -2.04 13.63
C SER A 335 -20.01 -1.01 14.75
N ALA A 336 -19.49 -1.32 15.93
CA ALA A 336 -19.38 -0.37 17.04
C ALA A 336 -18.44 0.80 16.69
N PHE A 337 -17.31 0.53 16.02
CA PHE A 337 -16.41 1.54 15.49
C PHE A 337 -17.15 2.50 14.53
N ALA A 338 -17.88 1.96 13.55
CA ALA A 338 -18.65 2.79 12.62
C ALA A 338 -19.70 3.66 13.32
N TYR A 339 -20.34 3.15 14.38
CA TYR A 339 -21.26 3.92 15.21
C TYR A 339 -20.55 5.05 15.97
N VAL A 340 -19.42 4.75 16.64
CA VAL A 340 -18.61 5.73 17.38
C VAL A 340 -18.10 6.84 16.45
N GLU A 341 -17.54 6.49 15.30
CA GLU A 341 -17.04 7.44 14.30
C GLU A 341 -18.11 8.35 13.72
N THR A 342 -19.38 7.89 13.64
CA THR A 342 -20.47 8.69 13.08
C THR A 342 -21.18 9.56 14.09
N LYS A 343 -21.22 9.13 15.37
CA LYS A 343 -22.09 9.75 16.39
C LYS A 343 -21.35 10.30 17.61
N VAL A 344 -20.19 9.77 17.95
CA VAL A 344 -19.50 10.05 19.21
C VAL A 344 -18.18 10.80 19.00
N ALA A 345 -17.39 10.40 18.01
CA ALA A 345 -16.05 10.95 17.78
C ALA A 345 -16.10 12.42 17.36
N LYS A 346 -15.37 13.28 18.10
CA LYS A 346 -15.18 14.69 17.73
C LYS A 346 -14.23 14.84 16.55
N GLU A 347 -13.14 14.08 16.56
CA GLU A 347 -12.16 14.00 15.47
C GLU A 347 -12.00 12.54 15.02
N PRO A 348 -12.82 12.09 14.04
CA PRO A 348 -12.84 10.71 13.61
C PRO A 348 -11.49 10.25 13.02
N ILE A 349 -11.11 8.98 13.26
CA ILE A 349 -9.93 8.33 12.67
C ILE A 349 -10.18 8.13 11.17
N ILE A 350 -11.37 7.64 10.82
CA ILE A 350 -11.81 7.43 9.45
C ILE A 350 -13.11 8.21 9.23
N THR A 351 -13.06 9.21 8.39
CA THR A 351 -14.28 10.00 8.08
C THR A 351 -15.25 9.13 7.29
N MET A 352 -16.34 8.67 7.91
CA MET A 352 -17.34 7.78 7.29
C MET A 352 -17.99 8.37 6.04
N ARG A 353 -17.97 9.70 5.89
CA ARG A 353 -18.37 10.40 4.65
C ARG A 353 -17.61 9.91 3.42
N MET A 354 -16.41 9.34 3.56
CA MET A 354 -15.65 8.79 2.44
C MET A 354 -16.36 7.62 1.78
N PHE A 355 -17.10 6.82 2.54
CA PHE A 355 -17.86 5.67 2.04
C PHE A 355 -19.21 6.04 1.41
N THR A 356 -19.65 7.28 1.53
CA THR A 356 -20.90 7.77 0.89
C THR A 356 -20.66 8.39 -0.48
N SER A 357 -19.41 8.59 -0.88
CA SER A 357 -19.03 9.20 -2.16
C SER A 357 -19.17 8.21 -3.30
N ARG A 358 -20.04 8.50 -4.29
CA ARG A 358 -20.25 7.66 -5.50
C ARG A 358 -18.99 7.37 -6.32
N THR A 359 -17.93 8.19 -6.16
CA THR A 359 -16.67 8.03 -6.90
C THR A 359 -15.58 7.43 -6.03
N LEU A 360 -15.47 7.86 -4.76
CA LEU A 360 -14.41 7.42 -3.87
C LEU A 360 -14.60 5.98 -3.38
N THR A 361 -15.85 5.64 -3.02
CA THR A 361 -16.19 4.30 -2.50
C THR A 361 -15.78 3.17 -3.44
N PRO A 362 -16.12 3.19 -4.74
CA PRO A 362 -15.67 2.16 -5.67
C PRO A 362 -14.15 2.07 -5.78
N MET A 363 -13.42 3.20 -5.72
CA MET A 363 -11.95 3.19 -5.77
C MET A 363 -11.36 2.53 -4.53
N LEU A 364 -11.91 2.80 -3.34
CA LEU A 364 -11.47 2.18 -2.09
C LEU A 364 -11.69 0.66 -2.12
N PHE A 365 -12.88 0.21 -2.55
CA PHE A 365 -13.15 -1.23 -2.69
C PHE A 365 -12.34 -1.87 -3.82
N SER A 366 -12.03 -1.13 -4.89
CA SER A 366 -11.11 -1.61 -5.93
C SER A 366 -9.72 -1.89 -5.35
N GLN A 367 -9.21 -1.08 -4.41
CA GLN A 367 -7.95 -1.37 -3.70
C GLN A 367 -8.02 -2.67 -2.89
N PHE A 368 -9.15 -2.96 -2.24
CA PHE A 368 -9.36 -4.22 -1.53
C PHE A 368 -9.24 -5.43 -2.46
N PHE A 369 -9.99 -5.43 -3.56
CA PHE A 369 -9.97 -6.54 -4.52
C PHE A 369 -8.63 -6.66 -5.26
N LEU A 370 -7.97 -5.54 -5.51
CA LEU A 370 -6.61 -5.49 -6.08
C LEU A 370 -5.60 -6.16 -5.15
N GLY A 371 -5.67 -5.87 -3.84
CA GLY A 371 -4.84 -6.51 -2.84
C GLY A 371 -4.97 -8.03 -2.85
N ALA A 372 -6.21 -8.53 -2.86
CA ALA A 372 -6.51 -9.95 -2.92
C ALA A 372 -5.87 -10.60 -4.17
N GLY A 373 -6.09 -10.01 -5.35
CA GLY A 373 -5.64 -10.58 -6.62
C GLY A 373 -4.12 -10.61 -6.80
N ILE A 374 -3.42 -9.56 -6.38
CA ILE A 374 -1.95 -9.48 -6.50
C ILE A 374 -1.27 -10.47 -5.56
N THR A 375 -1.60 -10.43 -4.28
CA THR A 375 -0.89 -11.20 -3.26
C THR A 375 -1.05 -12.69 -3.49
N PHE A 376 -2.24 -13.11 -3.88
CA PHE A 376 -2.49 -14.49 -4.23
C PHE A 376 -1.60 -14.99 -5.38
N THR A 377 -1.55 -14.25 -6.49
CA THR A 377 -0.75 -14.63 -7.66
C THR A 377 0.73 -14.81 -7.29
N VAL A 378 1.28 -13.88 -6.49
CA VAL A 378 2.68 -13.92 -6.06
C VAL A 378 2.98 -15.09 -5.13
N LEU A 379 2.01 -15.48 -4.28
CA LEU A 379 2.21 -16.54 -3.28
C LEU A 379 2.20 -17.95 -3.89
N TYR A 380 1.30 -18.23 -4.83
CA TYR A 380 1.10 -19.59 -5.36
C TYR A 380 1.91 -19.91 -6.63
N LEU A 381 2.45 -18.89 -7.31
CA LEU A 381 3.34 -19.14 -8.46
C LEU A 381 4.64 -19.90 -8.11
N PRO A 382 5.33 -19.62 -6.99
CA PRO A 382 6.47 -20.44 -6.59
C PRO A 382 6.13 -21.92 -6.42
N VAL A 383 4.97 -22.22 -5.83
CA VAL A 383 4.49 -23.60 -5.66
C VAL A 383 4.35 -24.31 -7.01
N TYR A 384 3.79 -23.61 -8.02
CA TYR A 384 3.72 -24.15 -9.38
C TYR A 384 5.11 -24.48 -9.93
N PHE A 385 6.08 -23.58 -9.82
CA PHE A 385 7.43 -23.81 -10.35
C PHE A 385 8.17 -24.93 -9.62
N THR A 386 7.99 -25.05 -8.30
CA THR A 386 8.60 -26.12 -7.51
C THR A 386 8.00 -27.48 -7.88
N VAL A 387 6.67 -27.58 -7.96
CA VAL A 387 5.99 -28.87 -8.20
C VAL A 387 6.09 -29.31 -9.65
N VAL A 388 5.83 -28.41 -10.61
CA VAL A 388 5.72 -28.79 -12.03
C VAL A 388 7.09 -28.85 -12.72
N HIS A 389 7.99 -27.92 -12.37
CA HIS A 389 9.29 -27.80 -13.04
C HIS A 389 10.47 -28.22 -12.17
N ASN A 390 10.23 -28.86 -11.03
CA ASN A 390 11.26 -29.27 -10.07
C ASN A 390 12.28 -28.14 -9.78
N ALA A 391 11.75 -26.91 -9.66
CA ALA A 391 12.59 -25.76 -9.40
C ALA A 391 12.97 -25.71 -7.93
N THR A 392 14.24 -25.52 -7.64
CA THR A 392 14.68 -25.20 -6.28
C THR A 392 14.03 -23.91 -5.82
N SER A 393 13.89 -23.70 -4.51
CA SER A 393 13.30 -22.47 -3.94
C SER A 393 13.92 -21.19 -4.51
N THR A 394 15.25 -21.20 -4.75
CA THR A 394 15.96 -20.07 -5.38
C THR A 394 15.51 -19.86 -6.83
N LYS A 395 15.41 -20.94 -7.65
CA LYS A 395 14.94 -20.84 -9.04
C LYS A 395 13.48 -20.42 -9.10
N ALA A 396 12.62 -20.94 -8.24
CA ALA A 396 11.22 -20.55 -8.15
C ALA A 396 11.06 -19.05 -7.83
N GLY A 397 11.90 -18.51 -6.92
CA GLY A 397 11.99 -17.09 -6.65
C GLY A 397 12.47 -16.25 -7.86
N LEU A 398 13.47 -16.76 -8.61
CA LEU A 398 13.93 -16.09 -9.83
C LEU A 398 12.87 -16.05 -10.93
N TYR A 399 12.02 -17.06 -11.02
CA TYR A 399 10.92 -17.09 -11.99
C TYR A 399 9.80 -16.08 -11.70
N ILE A 400 9.78 -15.46 -10.52
CA ILE A 400 8.86 -14.33 -10.21
C ILE A 400 9.45 -12.99 -10.66
N LEU A 401 10.75 -12.88 -10.95
CA LEU A 401 11.39 -11.64 -11.36
C LEU A 401 10.69 -10.92 -12.53
N PRO A 402 10.19 -11.60 -13.60
CA PRO A 402 9.47 -10.92 -14.67
C PRO A 402 8.26 -10.12 -14.17
N TYR A 403 7.53 -10.63 -13.16
CA TYR A 403 6.45 -9.90 -12.51
C TYR A 403 6.97 -8.66 -11.79
N LEU A 404 7.98 -8.81 -10.92
CA LEU A 404 8.52 -7.70 -10.13
C LEU A 404 9.15 -6.61 -11.00
N ILE A 405 9.92 -7.01 -12.02
CA ILE A 405 10.54 -6.08 -12.98
C ILE A 405 9.47 -5.38 -13.81
N GLY A 406 8.44 -6.10 -14.28
CA GLY A 406 7.31 -5.52 -15.01
C GLY A 406 6.57 -4.48 -14.18
N MET A 407 6.25 -4.81 -12.93
CA MET A 407 5.58 -3.89 -11.99
C MET A 407 6.42 -2.64 -11.70
N MET A 408 7.72 -2.81 -11.46
CA MET A 408 8.64 -1.73 -11.14
C MET A 408 8.86 -0.81 -12.35
N SER A 409 9.17 -1.35 -13.51
CA SER A 409 9.46 -0.58 -14.73
C SER A 409 8.27 0.23 -15.18
N MET A 410 7.06 -0.37 -15.20
CA MET A 410 5.85 0.35 -15.58
C MET A 410 5.40 1.35 -14.53
N GLY A 411 5.59 1.08 -13.24
CA GLY A 411 5.38 2.07 -12.20
C GLY A 411 6.21 3.33 -12.45
N LEU A 412 7.49 3.19 -12.80
CA LEU A 412 8.39 4.31 -13.10
C LEU A 412 8.00 5.07 -14.38
N ILE A 413 7.53 4.40 -15.41
CA ILE A 413 7.14 5.01 -16.68
C ILE A 413 5.80 5.73 -16.53
N VAL A 414 4.80 5.08 -15.94
CA VAL A 414 3.43 5.59 -15.85
C VAL A 414 3.32 6.77 -14.88
N GLY A 415 4.12 6.80 -13.81
CA GLY A 415 4.15 7.92 -12.87
C GLY A 415 4.39 9.27 -13.55
N PRO A 416 5.50 9.46 -14.26
CA PRO A 416 5.76 10.66 -15.06
C PRO A 416 4.75 10.92 -16.17
N MET A 417 4.24 9.87 -16.83
CA MET A 417 3.20 10.02 -17.87
C MET A 417 1.91 10.60 -17.31
N VAL A 418 1.44 10.12 -16.16
CA VAL A 418 0.27 10.68 -15.47
C VAL A 418 0.51 12.15 -15.11
N THR A 419 1.70 12.47 -14.64
CA THR A 419 2.11 13.84 -14.33
C THR A 419 2.13 14.74 -15.56
N ARG A 420 2.71 14.27 -16.68
CA ARG A 420 2.85 15.02 -17.92
C ARG A 420 1.51 15.26 -18.61
N PHE A 421 0.71 14.20 -18.78
CA PHE A 421 -0.56 14.26 -19.50
C PHE A 421 -1.73 14.74 -18.64
N ASN A 422 -1.55 14.80 -17.33
CA ASN A 422 -2.60 15.20 -16.36
C ASN A 422 -3.85 14.29 -16.38
N ILE A 423 -3.70 13.06 -16.86
CA ILE A 423 -4.74 12.04 -16.97
C ILE A 423 -4.29 10.73 -16.28
N TYR A 424 -5.18 10.11 -15.56
CA TYR A 424 -4.91 8.83 -14.87
C TYR A 424 -5.89 7.72 -15.29
N ARG A 425 -7.09 8.09 -15.76
CA ARG A 425 -8.18 7.16 -16.05
C ARG A 425 -7.85 6.10 -17.11
N PRO A 426 -7.25 6.42 -18.28
CA PRO A 426 -6.88 5.41 -19.25
C PRO A 426 -5.86 4.40 -18.73
N PHE A 427 -4.89 4.85 -17.91
CA PHE A 427 -3.89 3.98 -17.31
C PHE A 427 -4.52 3.00 -16.32
N ILE A 428 -5.46 3.46 -15.48
CA ILE A 428 -6.18 2.60 -14.54
C ILE A 428 -6.98 1.55 -15.32
N TRP A 429 -7.79 1.97 -16.29
CA TRP A 429 -8.65 1.06 -17.04
C TRP A 429 -7.85 0.07 -17.87
N GLY A 430 -6.85 0.54 -18.62
CA GLY A 430 -5.97 -0.32 -19.41
C GLY A 430 -5.19 -1.30 -18.55
N GLY A 431 -4.55 -0.81 -17.47
CA GLY A 431 -3.80 -1.65 -16.54
C GLY A 431 -4.68 -2.72 -15.89
N MET A 432 -5.83 -2.33 -15.34
CA MET A 432 -6.74 -3.27 -14.68
C MET A 432 -7.38 -4.29 -15.66
N ALA A 433 -7.72 -3.87 -16.88
CA ALA A 433 -8.23 -4.77 -17.91
C ALA A 433 -7.18 -5.83 -18.29
N VAL A 434 -5.95 -5.41 -18.61
CA VAL A 434 -4.86 -6.33 -18.96
C VAL A 434 -4.51 -7.23 -17.78
N MET A 435 -4.53 -6.71 -16.54
CA MET A 435 -4.32 -7.49 -15.33
C MET A 435 -5.38 -8.58 -15.16
N THR A 436 -6.66 -8.26 -15.42
CA THR A 436 -7.77 -9.23 -15.36
C THR A 436 -7.61 -10.33 -16.41
N VAL A 437 -7.25 -9.97 -17.64
CA VAL A 437 -7.00 -10.94 -18.72
C VAL A 437 -5.81 -11.83 -18.36
N SER A 438 -4.71 -11.26 -17.87
CA SER A 438 -3.53 -12.02 -17.47
C SER A 438 -3.82 -12.97 -16.30
N ALA A 439 -4.62 -12.55 -15.32
CA ALA A 439 -5.08 -13.42 -14.23
C ALA A 439 -5.93 -14.58 -14.75
N ALA A 440 -6.79 -14.32 -15.72
CA ALA A 440 -7.59 -15.38 -16.37
C ALA A 440 -6.70 -16.34 -17.19
N LEU A 441 -5.68 -15.83 -17.87
CA LEU A 441 -4.74 -16.67 -18.65
C LEU A 441 -3.92 -17.63 -17.78
N LEU A 442 -3.72 -17.34 -16.48
CA LEU A 442 -3.09 -18.29 -15.56
C LEU A 442 -3.87 -19.62 -15.44
N ASN A 443 -5.16 -19.66 -15.82
CA ASN A 443 -5.97 -20.89 -15.83
C ASN A 443 -5.58 -21.88 -16.95
N ILE A 444 -4.90 -21.42 -18.00
CA ILE A 444 -4.48 -22.26 -19.14
C ILE A 444 -3.23 -23.08 -18.78
N ILE A 445 -2.57 -22.77 -17.65
CA ILE A 445 -1.33 -23.41 -17.24
C ILE A 445 -1.56 -24.90 -16.93
N ASN A 446 -0.85 -25.76 -17.65
CA ASN A 446 -0.85 -27.23 -17.52
C ASN A 446 0.57 -27.72 -17.19
N PRO A 447 0.76 -29.00 -16.79
CA PRO A 447 2.09 -29.56 -16.60
C PRO A 447 2.99 -29.50 -17.85
N GLU A 448 2.39 -29.57 -19.05
CA GLU A 448 3.07 -29.50 -20.33
C GLU A 448 3.35 -28.07 -20.83
N THR A 449 2.85 -27.06 -20.11
CA THR A 449 3.03 -25.66 -20.51
C THR A 449 4.49 -25.26 -20.42
N LYS A 450 5.06 -24.77 -21.52
CA LYS A 450 6.44 -24.28 -21.54
C LYS A 450 6.62 -23.16 -20.51
N ILE A 451 7.67 -23.24 -19.72
CA ILE A 451 8.00 -22.27 -18.67
C ILE A 451 8.01 -20.82 -19.20
N VAL A 452 8.50 -20.63 -20.44
CA VAL A 452 8.55 -19.30 -21.08
C VAL A 452 7.15 -18.69 -21.22
N THR A 453 6.13 -19.48 -21.54
CA THR A 453 4.74 -19.01 -21.63
C THR A 453 4.25 -18.51 -20.29
N VAL A 454 4.54 -19.23 -19.22
CA VAL A 454 4.18 -18.81 -17.84
C VAL A 454 4.89 -17.52 -17.48
N LEU A 455 6.21 -17.43 -17.76
CA LEU A 455 7.01 -16.22 -17.50
C LEU A 455 6.48 -14.99 -18.26
N ILE A 456 6.01 -15.17 -19.49
CA ILE A 456 5.37 -14.08 -20.26
C ILE A 456 4.05 -13.65 -19.60
N ILE A 457 3.17 -14.58 -19.24
CA ILE A 457 1.89 -14.26 -18.61
C ILE A 457 2.09 -13.48 -17.31
N ILE A 458 3.00 -13.94 -16.43
CA ILE A 458 3.28 -13.26 -15.17
C ILE A 458 4.00 -11.93 -15.37
N GLY A 459 4.85 -11.82 -16.39
CA GLY A 459 5.47 -10.55 -16.76
C GLY A 459 4.43 -9.52 -17.20
N VAL A 460 3.47 -9.91 -18.05
CA VAL A 460 2.35 -9.06 -18.47
C VAL A 460 1.47 -8.69 -17.28
N PHE A 461 1.21 -9.62 -16.36
CA PHE A 461 0.48 -9.34 -15.12
C PHE A 461 1.23 -8.31 -14.25
N GLY A 462 2.55 -8.39 -14.16
CA GLY A 462 3.40 -7.42 -13.46
C GLY A 462 3.35 -6.02 -14.10
N VAL A 463 3.53 -5.96 -15.42
CA VAL A 463 3.38 -4.73 -16.21
C VAL A 463 2.02 -4.08 -15.96
N ALA A 464 0.95 -4.84 -16.07
CA ALA A 464 -0.42 -4.37 -15.85
C ALA A 464 -0.65 -3.84 -14.42
N SER A 465 -0.08 -4.53 -13.43
CA SER A 465 -0.11 -4.10 -12.01
C SER A 465 0.60 -2.75 -11.83
N GLY A 466 1.78 -2.56 -12.43
CA GLY A 466 2.52 -1.30 -12.38
C GLY A 466 1.77 -0.14 -13.06
N VAL A 467 1.06 -0.43 -14.16
CA VAL A 467 0.25 0.57 -14.89
C VAL A 467 -0.97 1.01 -14.08
N GLY A 468 -1.66 0.08 -13.38
CA GLY A 468 -2.95 0.37 -12.74
C GLY A 468 -2.85 0.88 -11.30
N MET A 469 -1.93 0.35 -10.51
CA MET A 469 -1.91 0.49 -9.03
C MET A 469 -1.62 1.92 -8.56
N MET A 470 -0.57 2.57 -9.09
CA MET A 470 -0.19 3.93 -8.67
C MET A 470 -1.19 4.99 -9.13
N PRO A 471 -1.65 4.98 -10.39
CA PRO A 471 -2.70 5.92 -10.82
C PRO A 471 -3.99 5.78 -10.03
N LEU A 472 -4.38 4.57 -9.58
CA LEU A 472 -5.57 4.35 -8.77
C LEU A 472 -5.45 5.04 -7.39
N LEU A 473 -4.27 5.00 -6.76
CA LEU A 473 -4.02 5.70 -5.51
C LEU A 473 -4.08 7.23 -5.72
N ILE A 474 -3.50 7.74 -6.79
CA ILE A 474 -3.56 9.18 -7.14
C ILE A 474 -5.00 9.61 -7.44
N ALA A 475 -5.79 8.79 -8.14
CA ALA A 475 -7.20 9.05 -8.38
C ALA A 475 -8.01 9.15 -7.07
N THR A 476 -7.71 8.29 -6.09
CA THR A 476 -8.29 8.34 -4.74
C THR A 476 -7.96 9.68 -4.08
N GLN A 477 -6.71 10.13 -4.12
CA GLN A 477 -6.26 11.42 -3.59
C GLN A 477 -6.91 12.61 -4.29
N ALA A 478 -7.04 12.56 -5.63
CA ALA A 478 -7.65 13.62 -6.44
C ALA A 478 -9.15 13.80 -6.17
N THR A 479 -9.82 12.77 -5.67
CA THR A 479 -11.26 12.78 -5.40
C THR A 479 -11.60 13.36 -4.02
N CYS A 480 -10.64 13.36 -3.10
CA CYS A 480 -10.81 13.81 -1.71
C CYS A 480 -10.66 15.33 -1.55
N LYS A 481 -11.17 15.85 -0.43
CA LYS A 481 -10.83 17.20 0.01
C LYS A 481 -9.37 17.26 0.44
N PRO A 482 -8.67 18.41 0.31
CA PRO A 482 -7.25 18.53 0.67
C PRO A 482 -6.92 18.06 2.10
N GLN A 483 -7.80 18.32 3.06
CA GLN A 483 -7.65 17.91 4.47
C GLN A 483 -7.79 16.40 4.69
N ASP A 484 -8.51 15.69 3.81
CA ASP A 484 -8.83 14.27 3.94
C ASP A 484 -7.88 13.37 3.13
N VAL A 485 -6.94 13.95 2.35
CA VAL A 485 -6.09 13.19 1.41
C VAL A 485 -5.20 12.19 2.12
N GLY A 486 -4.62 12.55 3.26
CA GLY A 486 -3.79 11.66 4.08
C GLY A 486 -4.59 10.45 4.55
N THR A 487 -5.73 10.70 5.19
CA THR A 487 -6.65 9.66 5.70
C THR A 487 -7.16 8.76 4.57
N ALA A 488 -7.56 9.32 3.41
CA ALA A 488 -8.02 8.54 2.26
C ALA A 488 -6.92 7.65 1.67
N SER A 489 -5.67 8.14 1.61
CA SER A 489 -4.53 7.35 1.14
C SER A 489 -4.24 6.18 2.07
N THR A 490 -4.24 6.44 3.38
CA THR A 490 -4.03 5.40 4.40
C THR A 490 -5.16 4.37 4.39
N LEU A 491 -6.42 4.82 4.23
CA LEU A 491 -7.58 3.94 4.12
C LEU A 491 -7.51 3.05 2.87
N ALA A 492 -7.07 3.60 1.73
CA ALA A 492 -6.87 2.82 0.50
C ALA A 492 -5.83 1.71 0.69
N LEU A 493 -4.73 1.99 1.39
CA LEU A 493 -3.70 0.99 1.71
C LEU A 493 -4.19 -0.04 2.72
N LEU A 494 -4.90 0.41 3.76
CA LEU A 494 -5.52 -0.48 4.74
C LEU A 494 -6.44 -1.50 4.04
N LEU A 495 -7.35 -1.02 3.19
CA LEU A 495 -8.27 -1.89 2.46
C LEU A 495 -7.53 -2.84 1.53
N ARG A 496 -6.45 -2.40 0.88
CA ARG A 496 -5.60 -3.27 0.07
C ARG A 496 -4.94 -4.36 0.90
N ASN A 497 -4.42 -4.05 2.08
CA ASN A 497 -3.81 -5.02 2.97
C ASN A 497 -4.84 -6.02 3.53
N ILE A 498 -6.03 -5.54 3.93
CA ILE A 498 -7.13 -6.43 4.34
C ILE A 498 -7.54 -7.32 3.17
N GLY A 499 -7.66 -6.77 1.96
CA GLY A 499 -7.93 -7.53 0.75
C GLY A 499 -6.90 -8.62 0.51
N SER A 500 -5.60 -8.32 0.68
CA SER A 500 -4.52 -9.31 0.58
C SER A 500 -4.71 -10.47 1.56
N ILE A 501 -5.03 -10.18 2.81
CA ILE A 501 -5.25 -11.20 3.86
C ILE A 501 -6.49 -12.04 3.54
N VAL A 502 -7.60 -11.40 3.18
CA VAL A 502 -8.85 -12.10 2.78
C VAL A 502 -8.61 -12.98 1.54
N GLY A 503 -7.87 -12.47 0.56
CA GLY A 503 -7.50 -13.20 -0.65
C GLY A 503 -6.70 -14.46 -0.33
N ILE A 504 -5.64 -14.34 0.50
CA ILE A 504 -4.83 -15.49 0.93
C ILE A 504 -5.70 -16.54 1.65
N ALA A 505 -6.52 -16.11 2.61
CA ALA A 505 -7.36 -17.01 3.39
C ALA A 505 -8.40 -17.74 2.52
N THR A 506 -9.10 -17.01 1.63
CA THR A 506 -10.15 -17.57 0.78
C THR A 506 -9.56 -18.53 -0.25
N VAL A 507 -8.56 -18.07 -0.97
CA VAL A 507 -8.00 -18.83 -2.08
C VAL A 507 -7.07 -19.93 -1.56
N GLY A 508 -6.40 -19.70 -0.42
CA GLY A 508 -5.64 -20.73 0.29
C GLY A 508 -6.51 -21.91 0.73
N SER A 509 -7.70 -21.62 1.23
CA SER A 509 -8.65 -22.69 1.58
C SER A 509 -9.11 -23.48 0.34
N ILE A 510 -9.32 -22.82 -0.80
CA ILE A 510 -9.67 -23.50 -2.06
C ILE A 510 -8.53 -24.41 -2.50
N PHE A 511 -7.28 -23.91 -2.45
CA PHE A 511 -6.10 -24.70 -2.75
C PHE A 511 -5.98 -25.93 -1.85
N ASN A 512 -5.97 -25.72 -0.53
CA ASN A 512 -5.81 -26.79 0.45
C ASN A 512 -6.91 -27.85 0.33
N ASN A 513 -8.17 -27.46 0.20
CA ASN A 513 -9.29 -28.39 0.06
C ASN A 513 -9.22 -29.19 -1.26
N SER A 514 -8.88 -28.52 -2.37
CA SER A 514 -8.74 -29.19 -3.67
C SER A 514 -7.53 -30.14 -3.70
N LEU A 515 -6.42 -29.73 -3.09
CA LEU A 515 -5.21 -30.55 -2.96
C LEU A 515 -5.48 -31.77 -2.07
N MET A 516 -6.04 -31.56 -0.88
CA MET A 516 -6.37 -32.62 0.05
C MET A 516 -7.30 -33.66 -0.58
N SER A 517 -8.38 -33.21 -1.24
CA SER A 517 -9.30 -34.11 -1.95
C SER A 517 -8.60 -34.92 -3.05
N SER A 518 -7.70 -34.28 -3.82
CA SER A 518 -6.95 -34.95 -4.87
C SER A 518 -5.98 -35.97 -4.30
N MET A 519 -5.23 -35.63 -3.23
CA MET A 519 -4.27 -36.51 -2.59
C MET A 519 -4.93 -37.68 -1.83
N GLN A 520 -6.08 -37.45 -1.18
CA GLN A 520 -6.85 -38.53 -0.56
C GLN A 520 -7.39 -39.54 -1.58
N THR A 521 -7.87 -39.04 -2.74
CA THR A 521 -8.32 -39.91 -3.83
C THR A 521 -7.14 -40.73 -4.37
N LEU A 522 -5.99 -40.10 -4.55
CA LEU A 522 -4.77 -40.76 -5.03
C LEU A 522 -4.25 -41.80 -4.03
N ALA A 523 -4.26 -41.47 -2.74
CA ALA A 523 -3.86 -42.38 -1.65
C ALA A 523 -4.77 -43.64 -1.55
N ALA A 524 -6.03 -43.53 -1.94
CA ALA A 524 -6.95 -44.66 -2.04
C ALA A 524 -6.64 -45.57 -3.22
N VAL A 525 -6.13 -45.00 -4.35
CA VAL A 525 -5.73 -45.76 -5.53
C VAL A 525 -4.37 -46.44 -5.34
N TYR A 526 -3.45 -45.81 -4.59
CA TYR A 526 -2.10 -46.30 -4.33
C TYR A 526 -1.83 -46.49 -2.82
N PRO A 527 -2.42 -47.52 -2.16
CA PRO A 527 -2.30 -47.71 -0.71
C PRO A 527 -0.87 -47.86 -0.19
N SER A 528 0.01 -48.44 -1.02
CA SER A 528 1.43 -48.67 -0.67
C SER A 528 2.23 -47.36 -0.51
N TYR A 529 1.78 -46.26 -1.09
CA TYR A 529 2.43 -44.96 -1.07
C TYR A 529 1.61 -43.90 -0.32
N LYS A 530 0.57 -44.33 0.42
CA LYS A 530 -0.38 -43.44 1.10
C LYS A 530 0.30 -42.39 1.96
N ASP A 531 1.25 -42.79 2.79
CA ASP A 531 1.91 -41.87 3.73
C ASP A 531 2.74 -40.82 3.00
N GLN A 532 3.42 -41.19 1.92
CA GLN A 532 4.21 -40.28 1.08
C GLN A 532 3.30 -39.30 0.31
N ILE A 533 2.17 -39.81 -0.24
CA ILE A 533 1.17 -38.98 -0.93
C ILE A 533 0.56 -37.95 0.02
N ILE A 534 0.20 -38.36 1.23
CA ILE A 534 -0.36 -37.46 2.24
C ILE A 534 0.71 -36.47 2.73
N TYR A 535 1.94 -36.93 2.94
CA TYR A 535 3.04 -36.07 3.34
C TYR A 535 3.37 -35.02 2.28
N SER A 536 3.20 -35.33 0.98
CA SER A 536 3.41 -34.38 -0.11
C SER A 536 2.51 -33.13 -0.01
N ILE A 537 1.39 -33.17 0.74
CA ILE A 537 0.55 -31.99 0.98
C ILE A 537 1.29 -30.91 1.77
N ASN A 538 2.15 -31.33 2.72
CA ASN A 538 2.92 -30.43 3.57
C ASN A 538 4.26 -30.02 2.94
N ASP A 539 4.84 -30.88 2.11
CA ASP A 539 6.12 -30.65 1.44
C ASP A 539 6.03 -31.01 -0.05
N ALA A 540 5.92 -29.99 -0.86
CA ALA A 540 5.80 -30.12 -2.32
C ALA A 540 7.03 -30.78 -2.98
N THR A 541 8.20 -30.78 -2.32
CA THR A 541 9.44 -31.37 -2.86
C THR A 541 9.41 -32.90 -2.84
N VAL A 542 8.61 -33.49 -1.98
CA VAL A 542 8.41 -34.95 -1.89
C VAL A 542 7.83 -35.52 -3.19
N ALA A 543 7.09 -34.71 -3.95
CA ALA A 543 6.63 -35.12 -5.27
C ALA A 543 7.79 -35.56 -6.20
N TRP A 544 9.04 -35.16 -5.94
CA TRP A 544 10.23 -35.48 -6.73
C TRP A 544 11.18 -36.46 -6.01
N SER A 545 10.70 -37.15 -4.98
CA SER A 545 11.52 -38.15 -4.26
C SER A 545 11.72 -39.40 -5.09
N ASP A 546 12.96 -39.91 -5.15
CA ASP A 546 13.32 -41.15 -5.83
C ASP A 546 12.60 -42.40 -5.30
N SER A 547 11.98 -42.29 -4.10
CA SER A 547 11.23 -43.38 -3.48
C SER A 547 9.83 -43.60 -4.06
N ILE A 548 9.36 -42.71 -4.95
CA ILE A 548 8.01 -42.72 -5.53
C ILE A 548 8.09 -43.15 -7.00
N PRO A 549 7.30 -44.17 -7.45
CA PRO A 549 7.23 -44.54 -8.86
C PRO A 549 6.79 -43.41 -9.76
N LEU A 550 7.27 -43.41 -11.01
CA LEU A 550 7.04 -42.35 -11.97
C LEU A 550 5.54 -42.07 -12.22
N ASP A 551 4.71 -43.13 -12.20
CA ASP A 551 3.26 -43.02 -12.41
C ASP A 551 2.58 -42.28 -11.26
N VAL A 552 2.96 -42.58 -10.00
CA VAL A 552 2.43 -41.92 -8.81
C VAL A 552 2.90 -40.48 -8.75
N HIS A 553 4.16 -40.23 -9.08
CA HIS A 553 4.76 -38.92 -9.21
C HIS A 553 3.97 -38.01 -10.16
N GLN A 554 3.67 -38.49 -11.38
CA GLN A 554 2.88 -37.72 -12.36
C GLN A 554 1.45 -37.41 -11.83
N GLN A 555 0.85 -38.36 -11.09
CA GLN A 555 -0.47 -38.15 -10.51
C GLN A 555 -0.46 -37.12 -9.36
N ILE A 556 0.59 -37.09 -8.55
CA ILE A 556 0.78 -36.05 -7.53
C ILE A 556 0.87 -34.68 -8.19
N ILE A 557 1.70 -34.52 -9.23
CA ILE A 557 1.82 -33.27 -10.00
C ILE A 557 0.46 -32.85 -10.56
N ASN A 558 -0.29 -33.78 -11.17
CA ASN A 558 -1.63 -33.49 -11.71
C ASN A 558 -2.60 -33.03 -10.61
N GLY A 559 -2.53 -33.61 -9.41
CA GLY A 559 -3.31 -33.18 -8.25
C GLY A 559 -3.00 -31.75 -7.82
N TYR A 560 -1.74 -31.38 -7.78
CA TYR A 560 -1.30 -30.01 -7.52
C TYR A 560 -1.74 -29.03 -8.61
N VAL A 561 -1.57 -29.38 -9.87
CA VAL A 561 -2.02 -28.53 -11.01
C VAL A 561 -3.52 -28.31 -10.97
N LYS A 562 -4.31 -29.36 -10.63
CA LYS A 562 -5.76 -29.24 -10.45
C LYS A 562 -6.10 -28.25 -9.33
N ALA A 563 -5.42 -28.34 -8.18
CA ALA A 563 -5.61 -27.42 -7.06
C ALA A 563 -5.20 -25.97 -7.44
N LEU A 564 -4.06 -25.79 -8.12
CA LEU A 564 -3.62 -24.47 -8.59
C LEU A 564 -4.58 -23.87 -9.62
N LYS A 565 -5.12 -24.66 -10.56
CA LYS A 565 -6.15 -24.18 -11.50
C LYS A 565 -7.39 -23.69 -10.77
N ALA A 566 -7.95 -24.49 -9.85
CA ALA A 566 -9.11 -24.08 -9.05
C ALA A 566 -8.86 -22.74 -8.35
N THR A 567 -7.64 -22.56 -7.90
CA THR A 567 -7.14 -21.38 -7.20
C THR A 567 -7.02 -20.16 -8.13
N PHE A 568 -6.44 -20.32 -9.33
CA PHE A 568 -6.35 -19.24 -10.31
C PHE A 568 -7.73 -18.84 -10.86
N ILE A 569 -8.66 -19.82 -11.03
CA ILE A 569 -10.06 -19.55 -11.40
C ILE A 569 -10.73 -18.68 -10.32
N ALA A 570 -10.52 -18.99 -9.04
CA ALA A 570 -11.07 -18.21 -7.94
C ALA A 570 -10.45 -16.81 -7.82
N ASN A 571 -9.22 -16.61 -8.29
CA ASN A 571 -8.54 -15.31 -8.25
C ASN A 571 -9.02 -14.33 -9.33
N ALA A 572 -9.35 -14.82 -10.52
CA ALA A 572 -9.75 -13.98 -11.65
C ALA A 572 -10.96 -13.05 -11.33
N PRO A 573 -12.02 -13.49 -10.63
CA PRO A 573 -13.11 -12.62 -10.17
C PRO A 573 -12.67 -11.48 -9.26
N PHE A 574 -11.69 -11.67 -8.37
CA PHE A 574 -11.19 -10.59 -7.52
C PHE A 574 -10.59 -9.47 -8.36
N VAL A 575 -9.72 -9.80 -9.30
CA VAL A 575 -9.11 -8.81 -10.21
C VAL A 575 -10.16 -8.19 -11.13
N GLY A 576 -11.12 -9.00 -11.63
CA GLY A 576 -12.22 -8.53 -12.44
C GLY A 576 -13.15 -7.55 -11.71
N LEU A 577 -13.47 -7.80 -10.44
CA LEU A 577 -14.24 -6.88 -9.60
C LEU A 577 -13.47 -5.59 -9.34
N ALA A 578 -12.15 -5.68 -9.10
CA ALA A 578 -11.31 -4.50 -8.98
C ALA A 578 -11.42 -3.63 -10.23
N PHE A 579 -11.34 -4.22 -11.42
CA PHE A 579 -11.51 -3.52 -12.70
C PHE A 579 -12.89 -2.91 -12.83
N LEU A 580 -13.97 -3.68 -12.64
CA LEU A 580 -15.35 -3.22 -12.78
C LEU A 580 -15.65 -2.02 -11.88
N LEU A 581 -15.16 -2.03 -10.65
CA LEU A 581 -15.30 -0.92 -9.71
C LEU A 581 -14.62 0.37 -10.22
N THR A 582 -13.50 0.25 -10.95
CA THR A 582 -12.84 1.44 -11.51
C THR A 582 -13.65 2.11 -12.62
N LEU A 583 -14.58 1.41 -13.28
CA LEU A 583 -15.44 1.98 -14.34
C LEU A 583 -16.40 3.05 -13.79
N PHE A 584 -16.79 2.95 -12.51
CA PHE A 584 -17.65 3.95 -11.86
C PHE A 584 -16.91 5.25 -11.49
N MET A 585 -15.61 5.32 -11.76
CA MET A 585 -14.79 6.47 -11.46
C MET A 585 -15.10 7.65 -12.39
N LYS A 586 -15.44 8.80 -11.79
CA LYS A 586 -15.53 10.08 -12.53
C LYS A 586 -14.14 10.67 -12.71
N HIS A 587 -13.82 11.12 -13.92
CA HIS A 587 -12.55 11.80 -14.19
C HIS A 587 -12.51 13.17 -13.51
N ARG A 588 -11.41 13.45 -12.80
CA ARG A 588 -11.08 14.78 -12.29
C ARG A 588 -9.68 15.15 -12.78
N SER A 589 -9.54 16.34 -13.34
CA SER A 589 -8.23 16.84 -13.75
C SER A 589 -7.35 17.08 -12.52
N LEU A 590 -6.08 16.66 -12.58
CA LEU A 590 -5.11 16.82 -11.48
C LEU A 590 -4.73 18.30 -11.25
N GLY A 591 -5.04 19.19 -12.21
CA GLY A 591 -4.80 20.63 -12.14
C GLY A 591 -6.00 21.47 -11.71
N GLN A 592 -7.20 20.89 -11.59
CA GLN A 592 -8.40 21.61 -11.19
C GLN A 592 -8.71 21.42 -9.70
N ARG A 593 -9.12 22.52 -9.05
CA ARG A 593 -9.65 22.50 -7.66
C ARG A 593 -10.86 21.57 -7.61
N PRO A 594 -11.05 20.79 -6.52
CA PRO A 594 -12.28 20.01 -6.35
C PRO A 594 -13.49 20.95 -6.46
N ALA A 595 -14.37 20.67 -7.42
CA ALA A 595 -15.64 21.37 -7.52
C ALA A 595 -16.42 21.13 -6.23
N LYS A 596 -17.09 22.17 -5.74
CA LYS A 596 -17.98 22.09 -4.58
C LYS A 596 -19.01 20.99 -4.79
N ALA A 597 -19.05 20.03 -3.87
CA ALA A 597 -20.17 19.09 -3.73
C ALA A 597 -21.10 19.63 -2.66
#